data_4104d1b4f6dd2b133f97f930a4f6813c
#
_entry.id   4104d1b4f6dd2b133f97f930a4f6813c
#
_cell.length_a   1.000
_cell.length_b   1.000
_cell.length_c   1.000
_cell.angle_alpha   90.00
_cell.angle_beta   90.00
_cell.angle_gamma   90.00
#
_symmetry.space_group_name_H-M   'P 1'
#
loop_
_entity.id
_entity.type
_entity.pdbx_description
1 polymer ?
#
loop_
_entity_poly.entity_id
_entity_poly.type
_entity_poly.pdbx_seq_one_letter_code
_entity_poly.pdbx_strand_id
1 'polypeptide(L)'
;MIDLSNIEKQIKSDEDGFPKLRQNIGKKILWAGKSSQKTPLSIVFIHGFSATRVELSPVIEEVAKSLGANVFFTRLTGHGQDGIALSDATFSDWITDTNEAIRIGEVIGDEVILIGSSTGCSLIHCILEVQKKVKSVIYVSPNFGPSSYKGHFLRLPGAKWFIPLILGNEHSFTPKNSEHARCWTTRYPTKALFPVKDAVVAASLVNHSKIKLPILFWFSDYDKVVSPKATRRIISKMGNNVDVFNPIVSLEDDPSKHGVLGDILSPTKTAQGVNKILEWIRKNN
;
A
#
# COMPACT_ATOMS: atom_id res chain seq x y z
N MET A 1 10.03 -12.54 -19.66
CA MET A 1 8.91 -13.31 -19.02
C MET A 1 9.41 -13.67 -17.63
N ILE A 2 8.62 -13.40 -16.56
CA ILE A 2 9.00 -13.78 -15.19
C ILE A 2 8.88 -15.29 -15.07
N ASP A 3 9.98 -15.97 -14.67
CA ASP A 3 10.02 -17.41 -14.52
C ASP A 3 10.00 -17.80 -13.05
N LEU A 4 9.05 -18.63 -12.65
CA LEU A 4 8.84 -19.08 -11.28
C LEU A 4 10.08 -19.75 -10.67
N SER A 5 10.87 -20.48 -11.48
CA SER A 5 12.08 -21.17 -11.03
C SER A 5 13.23 -20.23 -10.65
N ASN A 6 13.25 -19.01 -11.21
CA ASN A 6 14.32 -18.04 -11.05
C ASN A 6 13.87 -16.75 -10.34
N ILE A 7 12.59 -16.64 -9.95
CA ILE A 7 11.99 -15.39 -9.48
C ILE A 7 12.70 -14.83 -8.23
N GLU A 8 13.12 -15.68 -7.28
CA GLU A 8 13.81 -15.21 -6.07
C GLU A 8 15.20 -14.67 -6.40
N LYS A 9 15.91 -15.31 -7.33
CA LYS A 9 17.24 -14.84 -7.78
C LYS A 9 17.11 -13.49 -8.48
N GLN A 10 16.08 -13.33 -9.32
CA GLN A 10 15.81 -12.07 -10.01
C GLN A 10 15.50 -10.96 -9.01
N ILE A 11 14.55 -11.19 -8.08
CA ILE A 11 14.22 -10.22 -7.04
C ILE A 11 15.46 -9.84 -6.22
N LYS A 12 16.26 -10.83 -5.82
CA LYS A 12 17.49 -10.57 -5.08
C LYS A 12 18.48 -9.73 -5.88
N SER A 13 18.71 -10.07 -7.13
CA SER A 13 19.61 -9.32 -8.02
C SER A 13 19.14 -7.86 -8.19
N ASP A 14 17.82 -7.64 -8.34
CA ASP A 14 17.25 -6.32 -8.46
C ASP A 14 17.44 -5.50 -7.16
N GLU A 15 17.25 -6.12 -5.99
CA GLU A 15 17.44 -5.45 -4.70
C GLU A 15 18.93 -5.20 -4.35
N ASP A 16 19.82 -6.08 -4.76
CA ASP A 16 21.29 -5.92 -4.59
C ASP A 16 21.83 -4.68 -5.33
N GLY A 17 21.10 -4.19 -6.35
CA GLY A 17 21.38 -2.93 -7.04
C GLY A 17 21.17 -1.66 -6.20
N PHE A 18 20.60 -1.77 -4.97
CA PHE A 18 20.32 -0.65 -4.09
C PHE A 18 21.18 -0.67 -2.81
N PRO A 19 22.43 -0.18 -2.84
CA PRO A 19 23.36 -0.30 -1.70
C PRO A 19 22.90 0.44 -0.42
N LYS A 20 22.00 1.41 -0.56
CA LYS A 20 21.40 2.14 0.57
C LYS A 20 20.11 1.51 1.09
N LEU A 21 19.70 0.37 0.56
CA LEU A 21 18.51 -0.31 1.02
C LEU A 21 18.72 -0.82 2.45
N ARG A 22 17.82 -0.41 3.35
CA ARG A 22 17.85 -0.87 4.75
C ARG A 22 17.57 -2.36 4.82
N GLN A 23 18.18 -3.04 5.78
CA GLN A 23 18.09 -4.49 5.92
C GLN A 23 16.65 -4.96 6.19
N ASN A 24 16.30 -6.09 5.60
CA ASN A 24 15.05 -6.83 5.83
C ASN A 24 13.75 -6.08 5.48
N ILE A 25 13.79 -5.06 4.60
CA ILE A 25 12.60 -4.32 4.16
C ILE A 25 12.43 -4.23 2.64
N GLY A 26 13.31 -4.87 1.87
CA GLY A 26 13.23 -4.99 0.42
C GLY A 26 12.08 -5.89 -0.07
N LYS A 27 11.96 -6.05 -1.38
CA LYS A 27 11.03 -6.99 -2.01
C LYS A 27 11.21 -8.40 -1.44
N LYS A 28 10.10 -9.15 -1.25
CA LYS A 28 10.17 -10.51 -0.70
C LYS A 28 9.00 -11.36 -1.18
N ILE A 29 9.29 -12.63 -1.49
CA ILE A 29 8.26 -13.66 -1.57
C ILE A 29 8.21 -14.41 -0.24
N LEU A 30 7.01 -14.63 0.29
CA LEU A 30 6.73 -15.56 1.37
C LEU A 30 5.99 -16.75 0.76
N TRP A 31 6.62 -17.92 0.78
CA TRP A 31 6.04 -19.14 0.26
C TRP A 31 5.18 -19.82 1.33
N ALA A 32 3.97 -20.23 0.96
CA ALA A 32 3.09 -21.00 1.84
C ALA A 32 3.60 -22.43 2.13
N GLY A 33 4.45 -22.93 1.22
CA GLY A 33 5.04 -24.28 1.30
C GLY A 33 6.47 -24.27 0.76
N LYS A 34 6.77 -25.17 -0.18
CA LYS A 34 8.07 -25.21 -0.84
C LYS A 34 8.23 -23.98 -1.76
N SER A 35 9.45 -23.44 -1.83
CA SER A 35 9.77 -22.34 -2.75
C SER A 35 9.53 -22.76 -4.20
N SER A 36 9.23 -21.77 -5.04
CA SER A 36 8.94 -21.96 -6.46
C SER A 36 7.76 -22.90 -6.76
N GLN A 37 6.82 -23.02 -5.83
CA GLN A 37 5.55 -23.72 -6.03
C GLN A 37 4.40 -22.73 -6.03
N LYS A 38 3.57 -22.80 -7.08
CA LYS A 38 2.38 -21.99 -7.23
C LYS A 38 1.28 -22.43 -6.28
N THR A 39 0.50 -21.49 -5.77
CA THR A 39 -0.69 -21.75 -4.94
C THR A 39 -1.96 -21.33 -5.65
N PRO A 40 -3.16 -21.85 -5.31
CA PRO A 40 -4.42 -21.40 -5.89
C PRO A 40 -4.65 -19.88 -5.73
N LEU A 41 -4.25 -19.33 -4.58
CA LEU A 41 -4.31 -17.90 -4.31
C LEU A 41 -2.92 -17.37 -4.02
N SER A 42 -2.62 -16.16 -4.49
CA SER A 42 -1.51 -15.36 -4.02
C SER A 42 -2.00 -14.04 -3.45
N ILE A 43 -1.24 -13.47 -2.54
CA ILE A 43 -1.46 -12.13 -2.02
C ILE A 43 -0.34 -11.23 -2.51
N VAL A 44 -0.70 -10.04 -3.00
CA VAL A 44 0.27 -8.99 -3.37
C VAL A 44 0.02 -7.79 -2.48
N PHE A 45 1.05 -7.35 -1.77
CA PHE A 45 0.98 -6.19 -0.91
C PHE A 45 1.72 -4.99 -1.48
N ILE A 46 0.99 -3.88 -1.59
CA ILE A 46 1.53 -2.57 -2.00
C ILE A 46 1.45 -1.63 -0.80
N HIS A 47 2.61 -1.30 -0.24
CA HIS A 47 2.71 -0.48 0.97
C HIS A 47 2.42 1.02 0.72
N GLY A 48 2.27 1.79 1.80
CA GLY A 48 2.03 3.23 1.77
C GLY A 48 3.29 4.06 1.48
N PHE A 49 3.08 5.36 1.25
CA PHE A 49 4.16 6.34 1.07
C PHE A 49 5.05 6.40 2.31
N SER A 50 6.34 6.47 2.09
CA SER A 50 7.42 6.45 3.07
C SER A 50 7.57 5.14 3.88
N ALA A 51 6.58 4.23 3.82
CA ALA A 51 6.57 2.93 4.49
C ALA A 51 7.36 1.86 3.72
N THR A 52 7.26 0.63 4.18
CA THR A 52 7.86 -0.55 3.55
C THR A 52 6.95 -1.77 3.71
N ARG A 53 7.37 -2.92 3.17
CA ARG A 53 6.60 -4.18 3.18
C ARG A 53 6.11 -4.65 4.56
N VAL A 54 6.72 -4.19 5.64
CA VAL A 54 6.37 -4.58 7.01
C VAL A 54 5.30 -3.68 7.65
N GLU A 55 4.76 -2.73 6.90
CA GLU A 55 3.77 -1.76 7.40
C GLU A 55 2.57 -2.42 8.08
N LEU A 56 2.05 -3.50 7.51
CA LEU A 56 0.92 -4.24 8.06
C LEU A 56 1.30 -5.58 8.72
N SER A 57 2.60 -5.83 8.95
CA SER A 57 3.04 -7.06 9.61
C SER A 57 2.52 -7.15 11.05
N PRO A 58 2.10 -8.34 11.52
CA PRO A 58 2.10 -9.64 10.84
C PRO A 58 0.77 -9.99 10.15
N VAL A 59 -0.16 -9.05 9.96
CA VAL A 59 -1.52 -9.31 9.47
C VAL A 59 -1.50 -10.07 8.15
N ILE A 60 -0.68 -9.63 7.18
CA ILE A 60 -0.64 -10.24 5.85
C ILE A 60 -0.07 -11.66 5.92
N GLU A 61 0.99 -11.84 6.69
CA GLU A 61 1.64 -13.14 6.89
C GLU A 61 0.68 -14.16 7.52
N GLU A 62 -0.11 -13.76 8.54
CA GLU A 62 -1.07 -14.63 9.20
C GLU A 62 -2.28 -14.96 8.32
N VAL A 63 -2.79 -13.97 7.55
CA VAL A 63 -3.83 -14.19 6.56
C VAL A 63 -3.36 -15.18 5.50
N ALA A 64 -2.17 -14.97 4.94
CA ALA A 64 -1.59 -15.84 3.93
C ALA A 64 -1.39 -17.26 4.44
N LYS A 65 -0.85 -17.43 5.65
CA LYS A 65 -0.68 -18.72 6.30
C LYS A 65 -2.02 -19.46 6.44
N SER A 66 -3.08 -18.75 6.85
CA SER A 66 -4.41 -19.33 7.04
C SER A 66 -5.09 -19.73 5.73
N LEU A 67 -4.72 -19.10 4.61
CA LEU A 67 -5.24 -19.39 3.27
C LEU A 67 -4.36 -20.37 2.49
N GLY A 68 -3.17 -20.70 2.99
CA GLY A 68 -2.18 -21.45 2.22
C GLY A 68 -1.73 -20.70 0.98
N ALA A 69 -1.67 -19.37 1.02
CA ALA A 69 -1.38 -18.50 -0.10
C ALA A 69 0.08 -18.02 -0.10
N ASN A 70 0.72 -18.01 -1.26
CA ASN A 70 2.00 -17.30 -1.44
C ASN A 70 1.77 -15.80 -1.34
N VAL A 71 2.79 -15.06 -0.87
CA VAL A 71 2.73 -13.59 -0.79
C VAL A 71 3.89 -12.97 -1.54
N PHE A 72 3.61 -11.94 -2.32
CA PHE A 72 4.63 -11.02 -2.78
C PHE A 72 4.49 -9.67 -2.05
N PHE A 73 5.55 -9.32 -1.36
CA PHE A 73 5.72 -8.01 -0.74
C PHE A 73 6.54 -7.13 -1.67
N THR A 74 5.93 -6.10 -2.24
CA THR A 74 6.65 -5.16 -3.09
C THR A 74 7.47 -4.15 -2.29
N ARG A 75 8.36 -3.49 -2.98
CA ARG A 75 9.01 -2.25 -2.56
C ARG A 75 8.88 -1.24 -3.69
N LEU A 76 8.18 -0.16 -3.44
CA LEU A 76 8.04 0.93 -4.39
C LEU A 76 9.38 1.66 -4.55
N THR A 77 9.69 2.08 -5.76
CA THR A 77 10.91 2.84 -6.09
C THR A 77 11.13 3.98 -5.11
N GLY A 78 12.36 4.16 -4.65
CA GLY A 78 12.78 5.15 -3.67
C GLY A 78 12.50 4.78 -2.21
N HIS A 79 11.62 3.81 -1.92
CA HIS A 79 11.29 3.39 -0.56
C HIS A 79 12.33 2.43 0.02
N GLY A 80 12.38 2.39 1.36
CA GLY A 80 13.35 1.55 2.07
C GLY A 80 14.77 2.09 2.09
N GLN A 81 14.99 3.26 1.54
CA GLN A 81 16.26 3.98 1.44
C GLN A 81 16.20 5.31 2.21
N ASP A 82 17.05 6.27 1.84
CA ASP A 82 17.03 7.63 2.41
C ASP A 82 15.94 8.51 1.77
N GLY A 83 15.78 9.73 2.33
CA GLY A 83 14.79 10.69 1.85
C GLY A 83 15.08 11.24 0.45
N ILE A 84 16.34 11.23 0.02
CA ILE A 84 16.72 11.67 -1.33
C ILE A 84 16.20 10.65 -2.35
N ALA A 85 16.50 9.36 -2.16
CA ALA A 85 15.99 8.30 -3.02
C ALA A 85 14.45 8.33 -3.11
N LEU A 86 13.76 8.54 -1.97
CA LEU A 86 12.31 8.68 -1.94
C LEU A 86 11.82 9.88 -2.77
N SER A 87 12.57 10.98 -2.77
CA SER A 87 12.19 12.21 -3.48
C SER A 87 12.51 12.18 -4.98
N ASP A 88 13.35 11.27 -5.43
CA ASP A 88 13.70 11.10 -6.84
C ASP A 88 12.75 10.16 -7.58
N ALA A 89 11.96 9.36 -6.85
CA ALA A 89 10.93 8.52 -7.41
C ALA A 89 9.79 9.32 -8.05
N THR A 90 9.20 8.78 -9.11
CA THR A 90 8.06 9.35 -9.81
C THR A 90 6.80 8.51 -9.64
N PHE A 91 5.65 9.09 -9.95
CA PHE A 91 4.37 8.34 -10.01
C PHE A 91 4.43 7.21 -11.06
N SER A 92 5.09 7.45 -12.19
CA SER A 92 5.27 6.44 -13.25
C SER A 92 6.08 5.23 -12.76
N ASP A 93 7.12 5.46 -11.96
CA ASP A 93 7.91 4.38 -11.36
C ASP A 93 7.02 3.53 -10.46
N TRP A 94 6.21 4.15 -9.59
CA TRP A 94 5.31 3.42 -8.69
C TRP A 94 4.21 2.65 -9.42
N ILE A 95 3.69 3.15 -10.54
CA ILE A 95 2.76 2.40 -11.40
C ILE A 95 3.46 1.19 -12.03
N THR A 96 4.73 1.36 -12.45
CA THR A 96 5.55 0.27 -13.00
C THR A 96 5.78 -0.81 -11.94
N ASP A 97 6.18 -0.42 -10.72
CA ASP A 97 6.38 -1.31 -9.58
C ASP A 97 5.08 -2.07 -9.22
N THR A 98 3.94 -1.38 -9.26
CA THR A 98 2.63 -1.98 -8.95
C THR A 98 2.23 -3.01 -10.00
N ASN A 99 2.45 -2.72 -11.28
CA ASN A 99 2.20 -3.67 -12.37
C ASN A 99 3.15 -4.87 -12.31
N GLU A 100 4.43 -4.65 -11.96
CA GLU A 100 5.39 -5.73 -11.73
C GLU A 100 4.92 -6.62 -10.58
N ALA A 101 4.51 -6.03 -9.46
CA ALA A 101 4.04 -6.76 -8.30
C ALA A 101 2.84 -7.67 -8.64
N ILE A 102 1.86 -7.17 -9.39
CA ILE A 102 0.71 -7.96 -9.83
C ILE A 102 1.16 -9.11 -10.73
N ARG A 103 2.06 -8.86 -11.69
CA ARG A 103 2.62 -9.92 -12.56
C ARG A 103 3.36 -11.00 -11.75
N ILE A 104 4.09 -10.62 -10.71
CA ILE A 104 4.72 -11.59 -9.81
C ILE A 104 3.62 -12.39 -9.07
N GLY A 105 2.59 -11.72 -8.56
CA GLY A 105 1.44 -12.39 -7.96
C GLY A 105 0.81 -13.43 -8.87
N GLU A 106 0.61 -13.12 -10.16
CA GLU A 106 0.08 -14.04 -11.17
C GLU A 106 0.99 -15.22 -11.50
N VAL A 107 2.29 -15.06 -11.25
CA VAL A 107 3.27 -16.16 -11.42
C VAL A 107 3.25 -17.09 -10.21
N ILE A 108 3.13 -16.56 -9.00
CA ILE A 108 3.17 -17.35 -7.75
C ILE A 108 1.80 -17.83 -7.29
N GLY A 109 0.69 -17.39 -7.93
CA GLY A 109 -0.68 -17.83 -7.65
C GLY A 109 -1.54 -17.91 -8.91
N ASP A 110 -2.61 -18.71 -8.87
CA ASP A 110 -3.56 -18.81 -10.00
C ASP A 110 -4.46 -17.59 -10.07
N GLU A 111 -4.91 -17.10 -8.89
CA GLU A 111 -5.67 -15.89 -8.71
C GLU A 111 -4.96 -14.99 -7.68
N VAL A 112 -5.16 -13.69 -7.77
CA VAL A 112 -4.45 -12.68 -6.97
C VAL A 112 -5.42 -11.92 -6.08
N ILE A 113 -5.10 -11.83 -4.79
CA ILE A 113 -5.72 -10.87 -3.86
C ILE A 113 -4.75 -9.69 -3.71
N LEU A 114 -5.23 -8.49 -3.99
CA LEU A 114 -4.43 -7.27 -3.77
C LEU A 114 -4.73 -6.68 -2.41
N ILE A 115 -3.70 -6.34 -1.66
CA ILE A 115 -3.80 -5.57 -0.43
C ILE A 115 -2.99 -4.29 -0.61
N GLY A 116 -3.62 -3.14 -0.45
CA GLY A 116 -2.95 -1.85 -0.49
C GLY A 116 -3.04 -1.13 0.85
N SER A 117 -2.00 -0.38 1.20
CA SER A 117 -2.05 0.56 2.31
C SER A 117 -1.85 1.99 1.81
N SER A 118 -2.68 2.92 2.29
CA SER A 118 -2.54 4.35 2.03
C SER A 118 -2.36 4.68 0.54
N THR A 119 -1.20 5.20 0.13
CA THR A 119 -0.87 5.48 -1.28
C THR A 119 -0.86 4.22 -2.14
N GLY A 120 -0.50 3.05 -1.57
CA GLY A 120 -0.60 1.77 -2.28
C GLY A 120 -2.02 1.47 -2.77
N CYS A 121 -3.05 1.88 -2.02
CA CYS A 121 -4.44 1.78 -2.46
C CYS A 121 -4.71 2.63 -3.71
N SER A 122 -4.18 3.87 -3.76
CA SER A 122 -4.33 4.75 -4.92
C SER A 122 -3.69 4.16 -6.17
N LEU A 123 -2.48 3.58 -6.01
CA LEU A 123 -1.74 2.95 -7.11
C LEU A 123 -2.49 1.74 -7.67
N ILE A 124 -2.97 0.84 -6.80
CA ILE A 124 -3.81 -0.29 -7.19
C ILE A 124 -5.05 0.22 -7.93
N HIS A 125 -5.73 1.23 -7.37
CA HIS A 125 -6.97 1.76 -7.93
C HIS A 125 -6.80 2.31 -9.34
N CYS A 126 -5.64 2.93 -9.66
CA CYS A 126 -5.33 3.47 -10.99
C CYS A 126 -5.30 2.42 -12.09
N ILE A 127 -4.95 1.17 -11.77
CA ILE A 127 -4.70 0.11 -12.76
C ILE A 127 -5.69 -1.06 -12.68
N LEU A 128 -6.61 -1.03 -11.72
CA LEU A 128 -7.46 -2.18 -11.40
C LEU A 128 -8.41 -2.59 -12.53
N GLU A 129 -8.88 -1.64 -13.34
CA GLU A 129 -9.85 -1.90 -14.42
C GLU A 129 -9.34 -2.92 -15.45
N VAL A 130 -8.03 -3.00 -15.66
CA VAL A 130 -7.41 -3.87 -16.68
C VAL A 130 -6.88 -5.20 -16.14
N GLN A 131 -6.97 -5.45 -14.84
CA GLN A 131 -6.43 -6.65 -14.19
C GLN A 131 -7.43 -7.80 -14.26
N LYS A 132 -7.09 -8.87 -14.98
CA LYS A 132 -8.02 -10.00 -15.23
C LYS A 132 -7.94 -11.12 -14.20
N LYS A 133 -6.78 -11.31 -13.55
CA LYS A 133 -6.56 -12.38 -12.56
C LYS A 133 -6.68 -11.90 -11.12
N VAL A 134 -6.95 -10.62 -10.92
CA VAL A 134 -7.25 -10.09 -9.60
C VAL A 134 -8.66 -10.52 -9.22
N LYS A 135 -8.77 -11.23 -8.12
CA LYS A 135 -10.03 -11.77 -7.61
C LYS A 135 -10.74 -10.81 -6.67
N SER A 136 -9.98 -10.19 -5.76
CA SER A 136 -10.51 -9.24 -4.81
C SER A 136 -9.44 -8.26 -4.33
N VAL A 137 -9.85 -7.16 -3.70
CA VAL A 137 -8.97 -6.09 -3.26
C VAL A 137 -9.29 -5.67 -1.83
N ILE A 138 -8.26 -5.42 -1.04
CA ILE A 138 -8.39 -4.87 0.32
C ILE A 138 -7.62 -3.56 0.38
N TYR A 139 -8.33 -2.48 0.68
CA TYR A 139 -7.77 -1.15 0.88
C TYR A 139 -7.72 -0.81 2.36
N VAL A 140 -6.51 -0.61 2.88
CA VAL A 140 -6.28 -0.20 4.27
C VAL A 140 -5.92 1.28 4.29
N SER A 141 -6.72 2.09 4.98
CA SER A 141 -6.52 3.55 5.11
C SER A 141 -6.24 4.26 3.78
N PRO A 142 -7.08 4.07 2.73
CA PRO A 142 -6.76 4.47 1.37
C PRO A 142 -6.57 5.98 1.22
N ASN A 143 -5.48 6.38 0.57
CA ASN A 143 -5.17 7.77 0.28
C ASN A 143 -5.85 8.24 -1.02
N PHE A 144 -7.10 8.62 -0.95
CA PHE A 144 -7.82 9.25 -2.08
C PHE A 144 -7.91 10.78 -1.96
N GLY A 145 -7.23 11.35 -0.99
CA GLY A 145 -7.12 12.78 -0.78
C GLY A 145 -6.50 13.13 0.58
N PRO A 146 -5.89 14.30 0.72
CA PRO A 146 -5.32 14.76 1.97
C PRO A 146 -6.44 15.13 2.96
N SER A 147 -6.21 14.91 4.28
CA SER A 147 -7.10 15.42 5.33
C SER A 147 -6.95 16.93 5.53
N SER A 148 -5.75 17.45 5.30
CA SER A 148 -5.40 18.87 5.51
C SER A 148 -5.66 19.72 4.27
N TYR A 149 -6.19 20.94 4.47
CA TYR A 149 -6.32 21.95 3.41
C TYR A 149 -4.99 22.28 2.72
N LYS A 150 -3.89 22.26 3.46
CA LYS A 150 -2.55 22.52 2.88
C LYS A 150 -2.18 21.51 1.80
N GLY A 151 -2.63 20.28 1.90
CA GLY A 151 -2.41 19.24 0.87
C GLY A 151 -3.09 19.54 -0.46
N HIS A 152 -4.14 20.34 -0.47
CA HIS A 152 -4.82 20.74 -1.71
C HIS A 152 -3.99 21.71 -2.55
N PHE A 153 -3.10 22.50 -1.94
CA PHE A 153 -2.21 23.42 -2.68
C PHE A 153 -1.22 22.66 -3.59
N LEU A 154 -0.91 21.40 -3.31
CA LEU A 154 -0.10 20.56 -4.20
C LEU A 154 -0.72 20.37 -5.59
N ARG A 155 -2.03 20.57 -5.74
CA ARG A 155 -2.75 20.42 -7.01
C ARG A 155 -2.75 21.68 -7.88
N LEU A 156 -2.31 22.81 -7.36
CA LEU A 156 -2.32 24.07 -8.09
C LEU A 156 -1.24 24.08 -9.19
N PRO A 157 -1.50 24.73 -10.33
CA PRO A 157 -0.48 24.97 -11.35
C PRO A 157 0.74 25.65 -10.73
N GLY A 158 1.94 25.21 -11.11
CA GLY A 158 3.17 25.78 -10.57
C GLY A 158 3.52 25.39 -9.12
N ALA A 159 2.77 24.46 -8.48
CA ALA A 159 2.99 24.02 -7.10
C ALA A 159 4.45 23.64 -6.82
N LYS A 160 5.16 23.05 -7.78
CA LYS A 160 6.58 22.69 -7.61
C LYS A 160 7.47 23.87 -7.24
N TRP A 161 7.09 25.10 -7.62
CA TRP A 161 7.86 26.31 -7.37
C TRP A 161 7.56 26.96 -6.02
N PHE A 162 6.29 26.95 -5.59
CA PHE A 162 5.89 27.67 -4.39
C PHE A 162 5.61 26.80 -3.17
N ILE A 163 5.35 25.51 -3.34
CA ILE A 163 5.09 24.59 -2.22
C ILE A 163 6.25 24.53 -1.23
N PRO A 164 7.54 24.48 -1.65
CA PRO A 164 8.65 24.52 -0.70
C PRO A 164 8.67 25.79 0.16
N LEU A 165 8.14 26.92 -0.35
CA LEU A 165 8.03 28.16 0.42
C LEU A 165 6.92 28.11 1.47
N ILE A 166 5.87 27.32 1.25
CA ILE A 166 4.71 27.17 2.16
C ILE A 166 4.92 26.06 3.17
N LEU A 167 5.43 24.90 2.74
CA LEU A 167 5.59 23.70 3.57
C LEU A 167 7.03 23.50 4.06
N GLY A 168 7.99 24.33 3.61
CA GLY A 168 9.42 24.12 3.82
C GLY A 168 10.01 23.16 2.76
N ASN A 169 11.34 23.16 2.68
CA ASN A 169 12.07 22.31 1.72
C ASN A 169 12.06 20.83 2.09
N GLU A 170 11.79 20.54 3.35
CA GLU A 170 11.86 19.20 3.93
C GLU A 170 10.65 18.93 4.81
N HIS A 171 10.17 17.70 4.73
CA HIS A 171 9.12 17.19 5.61
C HIS A 171 9.68 16.11 6.54
N SER A 172 9.28 16.14 7.80
CA SER A 172 9.65 15.12 8.78
C SER A 172 8.50 14.85 9.74
N PHE A 173 8.49 13.65 10.30
CA PHE A 173 7.57 13.27 11.37
C PHE A 173 8.31 12.46 12.44
N THR A 174 7.82 12.51 13.67
CA THR A 174 8.38 11.75 14.78
C THR A 174 7.86 10.32 14.73
N PRO A 175 8.73 9.30 14.65
CA PRO A 175 8.31 7.92 14.68
C PRO A 175 7.73 7.55 16.06
N LYS A 176 6.72 6.68 16.08
CA LYS A 176 6.03 6.24 17.30
C LYS A 176 6.91 5.31 18.16
N ASN A 177 7.76 4.53 17.51
CA ASN A 177 8.68 3.57 18.15
C ASN A 177 9.89 3.29 17.23
N SER A 178 10.82 2.46 17.70
CA SER A 178 12.05 2.10 16.98
C SER A 178 11.77 1.37 15.66
N GLU A 179 10.77 0.49 15.62
CA GLU A 179 10.40 -0.23 14.40
C GLU A 179 9.78 0.71 13.35
N HIS A 180 8.94 1.66 13.79
CA HIS A 180 8.44 2.72 12.91
C HIS A 180 9.61 3.55 12.32
N ALA A 181 10.61 3.93 13.16
CA ALA A 181 11.80 4.64 12.68
C ALA A 181 12.62 3.82 11.68
N ARG A 182 12.75 2.51 11.91
CA ARG A 182 13.50 1.60 11.05
C ARG A 182 12.82 1.37 9.70
N CYS A 183 11.50 1.26 9.69
CA CYS A 183 10.74 0.77 8.55
C CYS A 183 10.14 1.90 7.68
N TRP A 184 10.10 3.13 8.17
CA TRP A 184 9.64 4.31 7.41
C TRP A 184 10.79 5.27 7.12
N THR A 185 10.69 5.98 6.00
CA THR A 185 11.53 7.14 5.71
C THR A 185 10.89 8.35 6.37
N THR A 186 11.38 8.70 7.58
CA THR A 186 10.76 9.71 8.46
C THR A 186 11.13 11.15 8.13
N ARG A 187 12.10 11.35 7.22
CA ARG A 187 12.58 12.65 6.77
C ARG A 187 12.92 12.63 5.28
N TYR A 188 12.33 13.55 4.53
CA TYR A 188 12.47 13.60 3.08
C TYR A 188 12.20 15.01 2.51
N PRO A 189 12.80 15.37 1.35
CA PRO A 189 12.49 16.61 0.66
C PRO A 189 11.00 16.72 0.32
N THR A 190 10.44 17.91 0.47
CA THR A 190 9.01 18.19 0.18
C THR A 190 8.60 17.78 -1.25
N LYS A 191 9.55 17.76 -2.20
CA LYS A 191 9.30 17.30 -3.57
C LYS A 191 8.80 15.86 -3.64
N ALA A 192 9.10 14.97 -2.65
CA ALA A 192 8.60 13.60 -2.57
C ALA A 192 7.06 13.50 -2.48
N LEU A 193 6.38 14.58 -2.11
CA LEU A 193 4.92 14.62 -2.03
C LEU A 193 4.24 14.76 -3.41
N PHE A 194 4.96 15.15 -4.47
CA PHE A 194 4.35 15.31 -5.79
C PHE A 194 3.91 13.99 -6.42
N PRO A 195 4.70 12.91 -6.41
CA PRO A 195 4.23 11.60 -6.86
C PRO A 195 3.00 11.10 -6.09
N VAL A 196 2.91 11.38 -4.77
CA VAL A 196 1.73 11.06 -3.95
C VAL A 196 0.50 11.80 -4.47
N LYS A 197 0.65 13.12 -4.70
CA LYS A 197 -0.41 13.95 -5.29
C LYS A 197 -0.83 13.41 -6.66
N ASP A 198 0.13 13.02 -7.51
CA ASP A 198 -0.17 12.48 -8.85
C ASP A 198 -0.94 11.16 -8.76
N ALA A 199 -0.58 10.27 -7.84
CA ALA A 199 -1.32 9.03 -7.57
C ALA A 199 -2.77 9.30 -7.13
N VAL A 200 -2.97 10.24 -6.20
CA VAL A 200 -4.31 10.64 -5.74
C VAL A 200 -5.15 11.26 -6.86
N VAL A 201 -4.55 12.11 -7.70
CA VAL A 201 -5.24 12.71 -8.85
C VAL A 201 -5.62 11.62 -9.85
N ALA A 202 -4.69 10.76 -10.23
CA ALA A 202 -4.94 9.67 -11.18
C ALA A 202 -6.06 8.74 -10.67
N ALA A 203 -6.01 8.33 -9.40
CA ALA A 203 -7.05 7.50 -8.78
C ALA A 203 -8.43 8.18 -8.81
N SER A 204 -8.50 9.50 -8.68
CA SER A 204 -9.77 10.26 -8.74
C SER A 204 -10.39 10.32 -10.13
N LEU A 205 -9.61 10.08 -11.18
CA LEU A 205 -10.03 10.11 -12.60
C LEU A 205 -10.47 8.73 -13.13
N VAL A 206 -10.24 7.66 -12.36
CA VAL A 206 -10.67 6.31 -12.73
C VAL A 206 -12.20 6.25 -12.86
N ASN A 207 -12.69 5.48 -13.80
CA ASN A 207 -14.12 5.18 -13.88
C ASN A 207 -14.50 4.13 -12.82
N HIS A 208 -14.81 4.60 -11.61
CA HIS A 208 -15.08 3.73 -10.45
C HIS A 208 -16.22 2.73 -10.71
N SER A 209 -17.21 3.09 -11.54
CA SER A 209 -18.37 2.23 -11.84
C SER A 209 -18.02 1.00 -12.70
N LYS A 210 -16.86 1.00 -13.35
CA LYS A 210 -16.36 -0.14 -14.13
C LYS A 210 -15.68 -1.20 -13.28
N ILE A 211 -15.25 -0.85 -12.07
CA ILE A 211 -14.61 -1.79 -11.17
C ILE A 211 -15.71 -2.66 -10.55
N LYS A 212 -15.71 -3.96 -10.91
CA LYS A 212 -16.73 -4.94 -10.49
C LYS A 212 -16.21 -5.96 -9.47
N LEU A 213 -14.93 -5.91 -9.16
CA LEU A 213 -14.29 -6.81 -8.19
C LEU A 213 -14.81 -6.55 -6.77
N PRO A 214 -14.91 -7.57 -5.91
CA PRO A 214 -15.13 -7.38 -4.48
C PRO A 214 -14.02 -6.53 -3.87
N ILE A 215 -14.39 -5.50 -3.13
CA ILE A 215 -13.42 -4.60 -2.46
C ILE A 215 -13.83 -4.40 -1.00
N LEU A 216 -12.86 -4.66 -0.11
CA LEU A 216 -12.96 -4.28 1.30
C LEU A 216 -12.24 -2.95 1.54
N PHE A 217 -12.95 -1.98 2.08
CA PHE A 217 -12.37 -0.74 2.59
C PHE A 217 -12.26 -0.83 4.11
N TRP A 218 -11.03 -0.84 4.61
CA TRP A 218 -10.70 -0.87 6.03
C TRP A 218 -10.06 0.46 6.42
N PHE A 219 -10.78 1.38 7.03
CA PHE A 219 -10.26 2.70 7.39
C PHE A 219 -11.04 3.34 8.54
N SER A 220 -10.41 4.26 9.25
CA SER A 220 -11.04 5.03 10.32
C SER A 220 -11.69 6.31 9.77
N ASP A 221 -12.92 6.61 10.16
CA ASP A 221 -13.56 7.90 9.88
C ASP A 221 -12.89 9.08 10.58
N TYR A 222 -12.00 8.79 11.53
CA TYR A 222 -11.23 9.78 12.28
C TYR A 222 -9.75 9.88 11.82
N ASP A 223 -9.42 9.35 10.64
CA ASP A 223 -8.09 9.44 10.05
C ASP A 223 -7.67 10.91 9.88
N LYS A 224 -6.50 11.26 10.44
CA LYS A 224 -5.95 12.62 10.42
C LYS A 224 -4.92 12.86 9.32
N VAL A 225 -4.49 11.81 8.62
CA VAL A 225 -3.49 11.86 7.55
C VAL A 225 -4.16 11.98 6.20
N VAL A 226 -5.10 11.08 5.90
CA VAL A 226 -5.87 11.09 4.65
C VAL A 226 -7.34 11.39 4.92
N SER A 227 -8.06 11.77 3.88
CA SER A 227 -9.47 12.20 3.99
C SER A 227 -10.44 11.02 3.92
N PRO A 228 -11.10 10.62 5.02
CA PRO A 228 -12.17 9.61 4.98
C PRO A 228 -13.33 10.05 4.07
N LYS A 229 -13.59 11.35 3.98
CA LYS A 229 -14.61 11.92 3.08
C LYS A 229 -14.28 11.67 1.61
N ALA A 230 -13.00 11.75 1.24
CA ALA A 230 -12.57 11.44 -0.13
C ALA A 230 -12.74 9.94 -0.43
N THR A 231 -12.41 9.06 0.52
CA THR A 231 -12.63 7.62 0.42
C THR A 231 -14.12 7.30 0.24
N ARG A 232 -15.00 7.85 1.09
CA ARG A 232 -16.45 7.65 0.98
C ARG A 232 -17.02 8.18 -0.33
N ARG A 233 -16.45 9.26 -0.90
CA ARG A 233 -16.85 9.78 -2.23
C ARG A 233 -16.49 8.79 -3.35
N ILE A 234 -15.37 8.09 -3.26
CA ILE A 234 -15.04 7.04 -4.23
C ILE A 234 -15.98 5.86 -4.07
N ILE A 235 -16.19 5.39 -2.84
CA ILE A 235 -17.13 4.29 -2.52
C ILE A 235 -18.52 4.58 -3.10
N SER A 236 -19.06 5.80 -2.94
CA SER A 236 -20.38 6.16 -3.44
C SER A 236 -20.52 6.14 -4.98
N LYS A 237 -19.40 6.10 -5.70
CA LYS A 237 -19.36 5.99 -7.17
C LYS A 237 -19.10 4.56 -7.66
N MET A 238 -18.84 3.63 -6.75
CA MET A 238 -18.64 2.21 -7.04
C MET A 238 -19.99 1.46 -7.02
N GLY A 239 -20.00 0.26 -7.56
CA GLY A 239 -21.18 -0.63 -7.50
C GLY A 239 -21.33 -1.30 -6.11
N ASN A 240 -22.21 -2.32 -6.06
CA ASN A 240 -22.59 -3.00 -4.81
C ASN A 240 -21.56 -3.99 -4.27
N ASN A 241 -20.38 -4.14 -4.91
CA ASN A 241 -19.35 -5.10 -4.52
C ASN A 241 -18.33 -4.49 -3.54
N VAL A 242 -18.78 -3.59 -2.68
CA VAL A 242 -17.93 -2.87 -1.74
C VAL A 242 -18.42 -3.10 -0.32
N ASP A 243 -17.52 -3.63 0.52
CA ASP A 243 -17.72 -3.71 1.96
C ASP A 243 -16.85 -2.66 2.67
N VAL A 244 -17.36 -2.10 3.76
CA VAL A 244 -16.63 -1.10 4.56
C VAL A 244 -16.53 -1.58 5.99
N PHE A 245 -15.31 -1.58 6.51
CA PHE A 245 -15.03 -1.80 7.93
C PHE A 245 -14.35 -0.57 8.54
N ASN A 246 -14.96 -0.01 9.57
CA ASN A 246 -14.45 1.15 10.31
C ASN A 246 -13.98 0.69 11.69
N PRO A 247 -12.67 0.46 11.90
CA PRO A 247 -12.15 -0.02 13.17
C PRO A 247 -12.20 1.06 14.24
N ILE A 248 -12.55 0.66 15.46
CA ILE A 248 -12.41 1.52 16.64
C ILE A 248 -10.95 1.48 17.06
N VAL A 249 -10.23 2.57 16.85
CA VAL A 249 -8.81 2.72 17.17
C VAL A 249 -8.66 3.15 18.63
N SER A 250 -7.92 2.37 19.44
CA SER A 250 -7.70 2.62 20.86
C SER A 250 -6.64 3.69 21.10
N LEU A 251 -6.40 4.03 22.38
CA LEU A 251 -5.33 4.95 22.77
C LEU A 251 -3.91 4.34 22.61
N GLU A 252 -3.81 3.02 22.62
CA GLU A 252 -2.55 2.28 22.45
C GLU A 252 -2.13 2.18 20.99
N ASP A 253 -3.09 2.40 20.06
CA ASP A 253 -2.90 2.35 18.63
C ASP A 253 -2.39 3.69 18.07
N ASP A 254 -2.36 3.82 16.75
CA ASP A 254 -1.92 5.03 16.08
C ASP A 254 -2.79 6.26 16.44
N PRO A 255 -2.22 7.31 17.07
CA PRO A 255 -2.95 8.52 17.46
C PRO A 255 -3.46 9.33 16.24
N SER A 256 -2.86 9.15 15.07
CA SER A 256 -3.35 9.74 13.81
C SER A 256 -4.55 8.98 13.25
N LYS A 257 -4.81 7.76 13.71
CA LYS A 257 -5.86 6.85 13.26
C LYS A 257 -5.75 6.48 11.78
N HIS A 258 -4.52 6.56 11.25
CA HIS A 258 -4.16 6.20 9.89
C HIS A 258 -3.58 4.78 9.80
N GLY A 259 -2.61 4.45 10.64
CA GLY A 259 -2.06 3.12 10.77
C GLY A 259 -3.00 2.21 11.57
N VAL A 260 -4.06 1.72 10.95
CA VAL A 260 -5.17 1.01 11.65
C VAL A 260 -5.01 -0.52 11.71
N LEU A 261 -3.87 -1.05 11.25
CA LEU A 261 -3.51 -2.47 11.26
C LEU A 261 -2.00 -2.63 11.44
N GLY A 262 -1.59 -3.80 11.96
CA GLY A 262 -0.19 -4.19 12.12
C GLY A 262 0.41 -3.77 13.46
N ASP A 263 1.34 -4.58 13.95
CA ASP A 263 1.88 -4.47 15.31
C ASP A 263 2.71 -3.20 15.54
N ILE A 264 3.27 -2.62 14.47
CA ILE A 264 4.12 -1.43 14.58
C ILE A 264 3.32 -0.21 15.02
N LEU A 265 2.11 -0.02 14.47
CA LEU A 265 1.31 1.19 14.71
C LEU A 265 0.02 0.92 15.49
N SER A 266 -0.62 -0.21 15.29
CA SER A 266 -1.92 -0.54 15.93
C SER A 266 -1.98 -2.00 16.36
N PRO A 267 -1.17 -2.41 17.35
CA PRO A 267 -1.06 -3.80 17.78
C PRO A 267 -2.38 -4.37 18.29
N THR A 268 -3.25 -3.55 18.89
CA THR A 268 -4.55 -4.04 19.39
C THR A 268 -5.50 -4.42 18.25
N LYS A 269 -5.20 -4.07 17.00
CA LYS A 269 -6.04 -4.34 15.81
C LYS A 269 -5.56 -5.54 14.99
N THR A 270 -4.38 -6.06 15.25
CA THR A 270 -3.79 -7.16 14.48
C THR A 270 -4.69 -8.39 14.44
N ALA A 271 -5.06 -8.94 15.58
CA ALA A 271 -5.91 -10.14 15.63
C ALA A 271 -7.30 -9.91 15.03
N GLN A 272 -7.92 -8.75 15.29
CA GLN A 272 -9.19 -8.36 14.67
C GLN A 272 -9.06 -8.26 13.15
N GLY A 273 -7.96 -7.64 12.67
CA GLY A 273 -7.67 -7.49 11.24
C GLY A 273 -7.55 -8.83 10.54
N VAL A 274 -6.75 -9.74 11.08
CA VAL A 274 -6.58 -11.10 10.54
C VAL A 274 -7.94 -11.82 10.43
N ASN A 275 -8.71 -11.86 11.51
CA ASN A 275 -9.99 -12.56 11.53
C ASN A 275 -11.00 -11.97 10.54
N LYS A 276 -11.15 -10.66 10.53
CA LYS A 276 -12.12 -9.97 9.65
C LYS A 276 -11.73 -10.04 8.17
N ILE A 277 -10.45 -9.94 7.85
CA ILE A 277 -9.96 -10.08 6.49
C ILE A 277 -10.19 -11.52 6.01
N LEU A 278 -9.89 -12.53 6.82
CA LEU A 278 -10.15 -13.93 6.49
C LEU A 278 -11.64 -14.23 6.30
N GLU A 279 -12.49 -13.73 7.20
CA GLU A 279 -13.95 -13.84 7.08
C GLU A 279 -14.42 -13.25 5.75
N TRP A 280 -13.96 -12.05 5.42
CA TRP A 280 -14.34 -11.35 4.20
C TRP A 280 -13.83 -12.06 2.93
N ILE A 281 -12.57 -12.50 2.92
CA ILE A 281 -12.00 -13.26 1.79
C ILE A 281 -12.82 -14.53 1.55
N ARG A 282 -13.12 -15.33 2.58
CA ARG A 282 -13.87 -16.58 2.45
C ARG A 282 -15.30 -16.37 1.95
N LYS A 283 -15.90 -15.22 2.24
CA LYS A 283 -17.24 -14.87 1.75
C LYS A 283 -17.25 -14.46 0.28
N ASN A 284 -16.15 -13.87 -0.22
CA ASN A 284 -16.09 -13.19 -1.52
C ASN A 284 -15.17 -13.90 -2.54
N ASN A 285 -14.55 -15.00 -2.15
CA ASN A 285 -13.68 -15.82 -2.98
C ASN A 285 -14.09 -17.30 -2.88
#